data_88a74791260fe4e1c830c0022ec975c7
#
_entry.id   88a74791260fe4e1c830c0022ec975c7
#
_cell.length_a   1.000
_cell.length_b   1.000
_cell.length_c   1.000
_cell.angle_alpha   90.00
_cell.angle_beta   90.00
_cell.angle_gamma   90.00
#
_symmetry.space_group_name_H-M   'P 1'
#
loop_
_entity.id
_entity.type
_entity.pdbx_description
1 polymer ?
#
loop_
_entity_poly.entity_id
_entity_poly.type
_entity_poly.pdbx_seq_one_letter_code
_entity_poly.pdbx_strand_id
1 'polypeptide(L)'
;MKSLDVDSFAVLTRTGSVRRVFLTPYPVIDGGGWFLDVDHSDHGLTRELHTKRAGLRVFKTSDAAIKALHECGYAGSVVVVMKPEQGGK
;
A
#
# COMPACT_ATOMS: atom_id res chain seq x y z
N MET A 1 6.40 12.99 9.04
CA MET A 1 6.38 12.02 8.02
C MET A 1 5.60 10.80 8.39
N LYS A 2 4.86 10.32 7.49
CA LYS A 2 3.81 9.40 7.88
C LYS A 2 3.94 8.10 7.14
N SER A 3 4.75 7.22 7.69
CA SER A 3 4.81 5.86 7.19
C SER A 3 4.15 4.94 8.19
N LEU A 4 3.79 3.76 7.72
CA LEU A 4 3.10 2.78 8.52
C LEU A 4 3.81 1.46 8.31
N ASP A 5 4.34 0.87 9.36
CA ASP A 5 5.01 -0.41 9.18
C ASP A 5 4.00 -1.57 9.17
N VAL A 6 4.48 -2.73 8.76
CA VAL A 6 3.62 -3.89 8.57
C VAL A 6 2.93 -4.30 9.87
N ASP A 7 3.63 -4.24 10.98
CA ASP A 7 3.02 -4.63 12.26
C ASP A 7 1.91 -3.68 12.66
N SER A 8 2.14 -2.39 12.49
CA SER A 8 1.12 -1.40 12.78
C SER A 8 -0.07 -1.54 11.85
N PHE A 9 0.18 -1.83 10.59
CA PHE A 9 -0.89 -2.07 9.64
C PHE A 9 -1.75 -3.26 10.07
N ALA A 10 -1.11 -4.34 10.51
CA ALA A 10 -1.85 -5.52 10.95
C ALA A 10 -2.74 -5.19 12.16
N VAL A 11 -2.25 -4.37 13.07
CA VAL A 11 -3.06 -3.95 14.20
C VAL A 11 -4.25 -3.13 13.73
N LEU A 12 -4.03 -2.20 12.80
CA LEU A 12 -5.12 -1.38 12.28
C LEU A 12 -6.17 -2.23 11.58
N THR A 13 -5.76 -3.26 10.86
CA THR A 13 -6.74 -4.13 10.19
C THR A 13 -7.58 -4.88 11.22
N ARG A 14 -6.95 -5.37 12.29
CA ARG A 14 -7.68 -6.10 13.31
C ARG A 14 -8.69 -5.23 14.04
N THR A 15 -8.39 -3.96 14.19
CA THR A 15 -9.29 -3.05 14.91
C THR A 15 -10.32 -2.40 14.00
N GLY A 16 -10.30 -2.73 12.72
CA GLY A 16 -11.26 -2.16 11.79
C GLY A 16 -10.99 -0.71 11.43
N SER A 17 -9.75 -0.27 11.61
CA SER A 17 -9.39 1.13 11.42
C SER A 17 -8.95 1.46 10.01
N VAL A 18 -8.84 0.46 9.13
CA VAL A 18 -8.42 0.70 7.75
C VAL A 18 -9.67 0.82 6.88
N ARG A 19 -9.82 1.96 6.23
CA ARG A 19 -10.97 2.18 5.34
C ARG A 19 -10.78 1.50 4.01
N ARG A 20 -9.62 1.68 3.42
CA ARG A 20 -9.29 1.07 2.14
C ARG A 20 -7.79 1.13 1.95
N VAL A 21 -7.32 0.41 0.96
CA VAL A 21 -5.91 0.38 0.61
C VAL A 21 -5.81 0.71 -0.87
N PHE A 22 -4.88 1.58 -1.21
CA PHE A 22 -4.62 1.94 -2.60
C PHE A 22 -3.39 1.18 -3.08
N LEU A 23 -3.56 0.44 -4.15
CA LEU A 23 -2.45 -0.24 -4.81
C LEU A 23 -1.91 0.72 -5.86
N THR A 24 -0.74 1.28 -5.59
CA THR A 24 -0.20 2.41 -6.34
C THR A 24 1.04 1.99 -7.11
N PRO A 25 1.14 2.33 -8.40
CA PRO A 25 2.32 1.96 -9.17
C PRO A 25 3.55 2.74 -8.70
N TYR A 26 4.66 2.04 -8.58
CA TYR A 26 5.93 2.65 -8.25
C TYR A 26 6.63 3.04 -9.55
N PRO A 27 7.29 4.19 -9.60
CA PRO A 27 7.87 4.67 -10.87
C PRO A 27 8.82 3.67 -11.48
N VAL A 28 8.70 3.48 -12.79
CA VAL A 28 9.56 2.55 -13.52
C VAL A 28 11.02 2.97 -13.43
N ILE A 29 11.28 4.27 -13.44
CA ILE A 29 12.63 4.78 -13.33
C ILE A 29 13.29 4.38 -12.01
N ASP A 30 12.48 4.09 -11.00
CA ASP A 30 12.97 3.67 -9.69
C ASP A 30 12.82 2.16 -9.49
N GLY A 31 12.60 1.42 -10.56
CA GLY A 31 12.51 -0.03 -10.48
C GLY A 31 11.15 -0.61 -10.80
N GLY A 32 10.14 0.21 -10.79
CA GLY A 32 8.78 -0.25 -11.09
C GLY A 32 8.19 -1.06 -9.94
N GLY A 33 7.02 -1.62 -10.18
CA GLY A 33 6.31 -2.41 -9.20
C GLY A 33 5.17 -1.63 -8.58
N TRP A 34 4.81 -1.99 -7.36
CA TRP A 34 3.64 -1.44 -6.69
C TRP A 34 3.95 -1.18 -5.24
N PHE A 35 3.34 -0.16 -4.68
CA PHE A 35 3.38 0.03 -3.24
C PHE A 35 1.96 0.28 -2.74
N LEU A 36 1.79 0.27 -1.43
CA LEU A 36 0.48 0.35 -0.82
C LEU A 36 0.36 1.63 -0.02
N ASP A 37 -0.70 2.38 -0.29
CA ASP A 37 -1.11 3.50 0.53
C ASP A 37 -2.31 3.08 1.34
N VAL A 38 -2.26 3.31 2.62
CA VAL A 38 -3.30 2.89 3.54
C VAL A 38 -4.11 4.10 3.98
N ASP A 39 -5.41 4.05 3.71
CA ASP A 39 -6.34 5.07 4.18
C ASP A 39 -6.96 4.57 5.47
N HIS A 40 -6.52 5.11 6.59
CA HIS A 40 -7.12 4.75 7.86
C HIS A 40 -7.88 5.94 8.42
N SER A 41 -8.68 5.69 9.41
CA SER A 41 -9.76 6.62 9.74
C SER A 41 -9.34 7.89 10.45
N ASP A 42 -8.09 8.07 10.76
CA ASP A 42 -7.72 9.18 11.62
C ASP A 42 -7.99 10.53 11.02
N HIS A 43 -7.45 10.84 9.88
CA HIS A 43 -7.52 12.18 9.35
C HIS A 43 -7.83 12.23 7.87
N GLY A 44 -8.22 11.11 7.31
CA GLY A 44 -8.44 11.05 5.87
C GLY A 44 -7.18 11.11 5.06
N LEU A 45 -6.03 10.93 5.68
CA LEU A 45 -4.75 10.92 4.99
C LEU A 45 -4.31 9.49 4.79
N THR A 46 -3.59 9.26 3.71
CA THR A 46 -3.02 7.94 3.47
C THR A 46 -1.60 7.88 4.02
N ARG A 47 -1.16 6.68 4.34
CA ARG A 47 0.20 6.43 4.77
C ARG A 47 0.77 5.28 3.98
N GLU A 48 1.99 5.46 3.51
CA GLU A 48 2.66 4.42 2.75
C GLU A 48 3.08 3.28 3.66
N LEU A 49 2.93 2.06 3.19
CA LEU A 49 3.34 0.88 3.94
C LEU A 49 4.85 0.70 3.80
N HIS A 50 5.53 0.63 4.92
CA HIS A 50 6.98 0.49 4.97
C HIS A 50 7.37 -0.75 5.72
N THR A 51 8.55 -1.25 5.44
CA THR A 51 9.16 -2.26 6.29
C THR A 51 9.99 -1.53 7.35
N LYS A 52 10.26 -2.21 8.44
CA LYS A 52 11.02 -1.58 9.52
C LYS A 52 12.46 -1.29 9.14
N ARG A 53 13.00 -2.04 8.19
CA ARG A 53 14.41 -1.93 7.84
C ARG A 53 14.66 -1.27 6.51
N ALA A 54 13.81 -1.52 5.54
CA ALA A 54 14.11 -1.17 4.17
C ALA A 54 13.34 0.04 3.65
N GLY A 55 12.53 0.66 4.47
CA GLY A 55 11.73 1.79 4.02
C GLY A 55 10.50 1.32 3.23
N LEU A 56 10.17 2.03 2.17
CA LEU A 56 8.96 1.75 1.40
C LEU A 56 8.93 0.31 0.91
N ARG A 57 7.80 -0.35 1.17
CA ARG A 57 7.62 -1.73 0.73
C ARG A 57 7.13 -1.74 -0.70
N VAL A 58 7.97 -2.19 -1.62
CA VAL A 58 7.61 -2.25 -3.04
C VAL A 58 7.46 -3.71 -3.45
N PHE A 59 6.37 -4.02 -4.11
CA PHE A 59 6.07 -5.36 -4.59
C PHE A 59 6.27 -5.40 -6.10
N LYS A 60 6.80 -6.50 -6.61
CA LYS A 60 7.04 -6.62 -8.04
C LYS A 60 5.75 -6.78 -8.83
N THR A 61 4.75 -7.41 -8.23
CA THR A 61 3.48 -7.65 -8.90
C THR A 61 2.34 -7.23 -7.98
N SER A 62 1.19 -6.95 -8.60
CA SER A 62 -0.01 -6.66 -7.83
C SER A 62 -0.46 -7.88 -7.02
N ASP A 63 -0.27 -9.08 -7.56
CA ASP A 63 -0.64 -10.29 -6.83
C ASP A 63 0.13 -10.43 -5.55
N ALA A 64 1.43 -10.13 -5.57
CA ALA A 64 2.25 -10.20 -4.37
C ALA A 64 1.78 -9.19 -3.33
N ALA A 65 1.38 -7.99 -3.77
CA ALA A 65 0.87 -6.98 -2.86
C ALA A 65 -0.43 -7.43 -2.21
N ILE A 66 -1.33 -7.98 -3.00
CA ILE A 66 -2.61 -8.45 -2.48
C ILE A 66 -2.41 -9.60 -1.50
N LYS A 67 -1.49 -10.51 -1.82
CA LYS A 67 -1.17 -11.61 -0.91
C LYS A 67 -0.67 -11.08 0.43
N ALA A 68 0.18 -10.06 0.40
CA ALA A 68 0.69 -9.48 1.64
C ALA A 68 -0.43 -8.86 2.46
N LEU A 69 -1.42 -8.23 1.82
CA LEU A 69 -2.57 -7.70 2.52
C LEU A 69 -3.35 -8.79 3.22
N HIS A 70 -3.57 -9.91 2.54
CA HIS A 70 -4.26 -11.04 3.15
C HIS A 70 -3.50 -11.59 4.34
N GLU A 71 -2.18 -11.64 4.23
CA GLU A 71 -1.35 -12.14 5.33
C GLU A 71 -1.42 -11.25 6.56
N CYS A 72 -1.70 -9.97 6.36
CA CYS A 72 -1.91 -9.05 7.48
C CYS A 72 -3.34 -9.10 8.03
N GLY A 73 -4.20 -9.87 7.40
CA GLY A 73 -5.58 -9.98 7.84
C GLY A 73 -6.52 -8.97 7.22
N TYR A 74 -6.07 -8.24 6.21
CA TYR A 74 -6.91 -7.24 5.57
C TYR A 74 -7.88 -7.92 4.60
N ALA A 75 -9.15 -7.57 4.72
CA ALA A 75 -10.18 -8.14 3.85
C ALA A 75 -11.09 -7.06 3.25
N GLY A 76 -10.69 -5.82 3.31
CA GLY A 76 -11.51 -4.71 2.81
C GLY A 76 -11.26 -4.41 1.34
N SER A 77 -11.58 -3.20 0.96
CA SER A 77 -11.47 -2.77 -0.43
C SER A 77 -10.04 -2.43 -0.81
N VAL A 78 -9.69 -2.78 -2.04
CA VAL A 78 -8.41 -2.38 -2.62
C VAL A 78 -8.72 -1.57 -3.87
N VAL A 79 -8.20 -0.36 -3.92
CA VAL A 79 -8.37 0.51 -5.08
C VAL A 79 -7.08 0.49 -5.88
N VAL A 80 -7.17 0.12 -7.14
CA VAL A 80 -6.00 0.08 -8.01
C VAL A 80 -5.86 1.44 -8.67
N VAL A 81 -4.72 2.09 -8.43
CA VAL A 81 -4.44 3.38 -9.02
C VAL A 81 -3.87 3.15 -10.41
N MET A 82 -4.49 3.75 -11.40
CA MET A 82 -4.05 3.57 -12.77
C MET A 82 -2.71 4.24 -12.99
N LYS A 83 -1.84 3.54 -13.69
CA LYS A 83 -0.58 4.13 -14.07
C LYS A 83 -0.85 5.27 -15.04
N PRO A 84 -0.24 6.44 -14.82
CA PRO A 84 -0.47 7.53 -15.77
C PRO A 84 0.07 7.16 -17.14
N GLU A 85 -0.61 7.66 -18.17
CA GLU A 85 -0.14 7.52 -19.53
C GLU A 85 1.21 8.18 -19.64
N GLN A 86 2.12 7.46 -20.17
CA GLN A 86 3.41 8.05 -20.39
C GLN A 86 3.38 8.68 -21.74
N GLY A 87 3.62 9.73 -21.77
CA GLY A 87 3.57 10.34 -23.01
C GLY A 87 3.87 9.41 -24.13
N GLY A 88 3.62 9.21 -24.37
CA GLY A 88 3.80 8.44 -24.84
C GLY A 88 3.19 8.27 -25.50
N LYS A 89 3.05 8.68 -25.07
CA LYS A 89 2.61 8.48 -25.19
C LYS A 89 2.54 8.72 -25.41
#